data_c84e0302238cc6699db9f0108118d393
#
_entry.id   c84e0302238cc6699db9f0108118d393
#
_cell.length_a   1.000
_cell.length_b   1.000
_cell.length_c   1.000
_cell.angle_alpha   90.00
_cell.angle_beta   90.00
_cell.angle_gamma   90.00
#
_symmetry.space_group_name_H-M   'P 1'
#
loop_
_entity.id
_entity.type
_entity.pdbx_description
1 polymer ?
#
loop_
_entity_poly.entity_id
_entity_poly.type
_entity_poly.pdbx_seq_one_letter_code
_entity_poly.pdbx_strand_id
1 'polypeptide(L)'
;MATSGRKYSKKDGTVVTKTYARYQCSYNTQHPGECDGPSGYGVSKLDDLIEQIVRIQFEQIKTAPPQELIKERQSREVDIAKAKLNLLTSQYQQKQKDYQDLRAETLRVIQGTSRLNVDLLNSIVEETTTQIKELEQQIETAEANLQELVSGTEKVRQDYAELMNWAKLFDNCNFEAKKMIIAQFVKAVRVKRNYEIEVEFNVA
;
A
#
# COMPACT_ATOMS: atom_id res chain seq x y z
N MET A 1 -27.42 10.32 -12.11
CA MET A 1 -27.30 11.12 -13.35
C MET A 1 -28.70 11.46 -13.81
N ALA A 2 -28.99 12.74 -14.07
CA ALA A 2 -30.28 13.18 -14.60
C ALA A 2 -30.11 13.63 -16.06
N THR A 3 -31.11 13.37 -16.90
CA THR A 3 -31.14 13.81 -18.28
C THR A 3 -32.30 14.76 -18.52
N SER A 4 -32.05 15.87 -19.20
CA SER A 4 -33.09 16.80 -19.64
C SER A 4 -32.99 17.01 -21.15
N GLY A 5 -34.11 16.95 -21.84
CA GLY A 5 -34.19 17.21 -23.27
C GLY A 5 -34.74 18.60 -23.55
N ARG A 6 -34.13 19.38 -24.42
CA ARG A 6 -34.65 20.65 -24.91
C ARG A 6 -34.85 20.57 -26.41
N LYS A 7 -36.10 20.84 -26.84
CA LYS A 7 -36.44 20.93 -28.25
C LYS A 7 -36.13 22.32 -28.80
N TYR A 8 -35.52 22.39 -29.95
CA TYR A 8 -35.30 23.66 -30.66
C TYR A 8 -35.48 23.43 -32.16
N SER A 9 -36.00 24.44 -32.84
CA SER A 9 -36.18 24.41 -34.28
C SER A 9 -34.95 24.99 -34.97
N LYS A 10 -34.41 24.29 -35.96
CA LYS A 10 -33.36 24.81 -36.83
C LYS A 10 -33.96 25.79 -37.85
N LYS A 11 -33.11 26.57 -38.52
CA LYS A 11 -33.51 27.54 -39.54
C LYS A 11 -34.22 26.87 -40.75
N ASP A 12 -34.03 25.60 -40.94
CA ASP A 12 -34.66 24.77 -41.97
C ASP A 12 -36.04 24.17 -41.57
N GLY A 13 -36.53 24.55 -40.37
CA GLY A 13 -37.82 24.08 -39.84
C GLY A 13 -37.75 22.72 -39.15
N THR A 14 -36.58 22.05 -39.11
CA THR A 14 -36.42 20.76 -38.48
C THR A 14 -36.39 20.93 -36.95
N VAL A 15 -37.20 20.15 -36.22
CA VAL A 15 -37.18 20.13 -34.75
C VAL A 15 -36.17 19.10 -34.27
N VAL A 16 -35.17 19.56 -33.50
CA VAL A 16 -34.14 18.69 -32.94
C VAL A 16 -34.25 18.72 -31.41
N THR A 17 -34.20 17.55 -30.81
CA THR A 17 -34.12 17.41 -29.33
C THR A 17 -32.67 17.25 -28.92
N LYS A 18 -32.13 18.21 -28.16
CA LYS A 18 -30.80 18.10 -27.57
C LYS A 18 -30.95 17.64 -26.15
N THR A 19 -30.36 16.48 -25.83
CA THR A 19 -30.35 15.90 -24.49
C THR A 19 -29.11 16.35 -23.74
N TYR A 20 -29.31 16.85 -22.53
CA TYR A 20 -28.24 17.27 -21.62
C TYR A 20 -28.23 16.33 -20.43
N ALA A 21 -27.11 15.69 -20.21
CA ALA A 21 -26.87 14.89 -19.01
C ALA A 21 -26.22 15.76 -17.90
N ARG A 22 -26.69 15.60 -16.67
CA ARG A 22 -26.19 16.33 -15.50
C ARG A 22 -25.93 15.38 -14.34
N TYR A 23 -24.89 15.62 -13.60
CA TYR A 23 -24.70 15.11 -12.25
C TYR A 23 -25.53 15.97 -11.30
N GLN A 24 -26.38 15.37 -10.49
CA GLN A 24 -27.18 16.07 -9.49
C GLN A 24 -26.96 15.46 -8.11
N CYS A 25 -26.92 16.31 -7.11
CA CYS A 25 -26.94 15.87 -5.71
C CYS A 25 -28.36 15.38 -5.37
N SER A 26 -28.50 14.12 -4.97
CA SER A 26 -29.79 13.54 -4.58
C SER A 26 -30.37 14.26 -3.36
N TYR A 27 -29.53 14.61 -2.40
CA TYR A 27 -29.97 15.34 -1.21
C TYR A 27 -30.51 16.74 -1.56
N ASN A 28 -29.80 17.52 -2.38
CA ASN A 28 -30.27 18.83 -2.82
C ASN A 28 -31.58 18.76 -3.65
N THR A 29 -31.77 17.66 -4.38
CA THR A 29 -33.01 17.44 -5.14
C THR A 29 -34.22 17.20 -4.23
N GLN A 30 -34.02 16.51 -3.10
CA GLN A 30 -35.06 16.19 -2.12
C GLN A 30 -35.26 17.29 -1.08
N HIS A 31 -34.22 18.05 -0.76
CA HIS A 31 -34.18 19.10 0.27
C HIS A 31 -33.64 20.42 -0.29
N PRO A 32 -34.35 21.08 -1.19
CA PRO A 32 -33.90 22.34 -1.79
C PRO A 32 -33.76 23.42 -0.73
N GLY A 33 -32.56 23.99 -0.60
CA GLY A 33 -32.23 25.03 0.36
C GLY A 33 -31.51 24.55 1.64
N GLU A 34 -31.49 23.28 1.93
CA GLU A 34 -30.76 22.71 3.07
C GLU A 34 -29.36 22.21 2.70
N CYS A 35 -29.08 22.06 1.41
CA CYS A 35 -27.81 21.56 0.91
C CYS A 35 -26.99 22.69 0.25
N ASP A 36 -25.73 22.81 0.66
CA ASP A 36 -24.77 23.70 0.03
C ASP A 36 -24.26 23.22 -1.33
N GLY A 37 -24.66 22.01 -1.74
CA GLY A 37 -24.32 21.43 -3.03
C GLY A 37 -24.95 22.19 -4.20
N PRO A 38 -24.35 22.12 -5.38
CA PRO A 38 -24.90 22.69 -6.60
C PRO A 38 -26.16 21.94 -7.05
N SER A 39 -27.05 22.63 -7.74
CA SER A 39 -28.27 22.05 -8.32
C SER A 39 -27.96 21.03 -9.44
N GLY A 40 -26.76 21.05 -10.01
CA GLY A 40 -26.26 20.06 -10.97
C GLY A 40 -25.13 20.61 -11.84
N TYR A 41 -24.25 19.70 -12.26
CA TYR A 41 -23.15 19.97 -13.18
C TYR A 41 -23.32 19.24 -14.49
N GLY A 42 -22.98 19.90 -15.61
CA GLY A 42 -22.95 19.24 -16.92
C GLY A 42 -21.94 18.09 -16.92
N VAL A 43 -22.37 16.92 -17.38
CA VAL A 43 -21.55 15.71 -17.36
C VAL A 43 -20.26 15.93 -18.14
N SER A 44 -20.32 16.36 -19.40
CA SER A 44 -19.12 16.56 -20.24
C SER A 44 -18.10 17.50 -19.57
N LYS A 45 -18.57 18.63 -19.02
CA LYS A 45 -17.64 19.59 -18.39
C LYS A 45 -16.96 19.03 -17.14
N LEU A 46 -17.69 18.27 -16.33
CA LEU A 46 -17.12 17.68 -15.12
C LEU A 46 -16.17 16.54 -15.46
N ASP A 47 -16.55 15.67 -16.43
CA ASP A 47 -15.71 14.58 -16.90
C ASP A 47 -14.40 15.09 -17.50
N ASP A 48 -14.45 16.16 -18.30
CA ASP A 48 -13.25 16.82 -18.87
C ASP A 48 -12.32 17.36 -17.76
N LEU A 49 -12.89 17.96 -16.70
CA LEU A 49 -12.09 18.45 -15.58
C LEU A 49 -11.44 17.31 -14.80
N ILE A 50 -12.17 16.23 -14.55
CA ILE A 50 -11.61 15.05 -13.88
C ILE A 50 -10.52 14.41 -14.74
N GLU A 51 -10.72 14.30 -16.06
CA GLU A 51 -9.68 13.80 -16.96
C GLU A 51 -8.41 14.66 -16.88
N GLN A 52 -8.55 15.98 -16.85
CA GLN A 52 -7.41 16.91 -16.71
C GLN A 52 -6.69 16.72 -15.36
N ILE A 53 -7.43 16.58 -14.26
CA ILE A 53 -6.84 16.36 -12.93
C ILE A 53 -6.05 15.04 -12.92
N VAL A 54 -6.63 13.97 -13.44
CA VAL A 54 -5.97 12.65 -13.53
C VAL A 54 -4.72 12.74 -14.43
N ARG A 55 -4.79 13.45 -15.54
CA ARG A 55 -3.64 13.68 -16.43
C ARG A 55 -2.50 14.40 -15.71
N ILE A 56 -2.80 15.46 -14.96
CA ILE A 56 -1.80 16.17 -14.16
C ILE A 56 -1.15 15.24 -13.13
N GLN A 57 -1.93 14.41 -12.45
CA GLN A 57 -1.39 13.43 -11.50
C GLN A 57 -0.48 12.39 -12.20
N PHE A 58 -0.87 11.88 -13.37
CA PHE A 58 -0.03 10.97 -14.13
C PHE A 58 1.27 11.63 -14.61
N GLU A 59 1.24 12.91 -14.98
CA GLU A 59 2.48 13.63 -15.31
C GLU A 59 3.39 13.79 -14.06
N GLN A 60 2.81 14.07 -12.90
CA GLN A 60 3.58 14.11 -11.65
C GLN A 60 4.20 12.75 -11.32
N ILE A 61 3.46 11.65 -11.50
CA ILE A 61 3.99 10.28 -11.31
C ILE A 61 5.13 9.98 -12.28
N LYS A 62 5.01 10.37 -13.56
CA LYS A 62 6.08 10.19 -14.56
C LYS A 62 7.35 10.99 -14.22
N THR A 63 7.19 12.16 -13.61
CA THR A 63 8.30 13.05 -13.22
C THR A 63 8.81 12.83 -11.80
N ALA A 64 8.13 11.98 -11.01
CA ALA A 64 8.57 11.62 -9.66
C ALA A 64 9.98 11.01 -9.68
N PRO A 65 10.75 11.18 -8.58
CA PRO A 65 12.12 10.65 -8.53
C PRO A 65 12.15 9.15 -8.87
N PRO A 66 13.17 8.70 -9.61
CA PRO A 66 13.19 7.36 -10.18
C PRO A 66 12.98 6.29 -9.10
N GLN A 67 12.28 5.22 -9.47
CA GLN A 67 12.12 3.98 -8.69
C GLN A 67 13.39 3.52 -7.95
N GLU A 68 14.54 3.92 -8.47
CA GLU A 68 15.87 3.57 -7.94
C GLU A 68 16.06 4.05 -6.49
N LEU A 69 15.65 5.29 -6.16
CA LEU A 69 15.78 5.80 -4.78
C LEU A 69 14.85 5.08 -3.79
N ILE A 70 13.63 4.76 -4.21
CA ILE A 70 12.70 4.00 -3.38
C ILE A 70 13.21 2.56 -3.22
N LYS A 71 13.67 1.94 -4.31
CA LYS A 71 14.28 0.61 -4.30
C LYS A 71 15.53 0.55 -3.43
N GLU A 72 16.42 1.53 -3.52
CA GLU A 72 17.64 1.57 -2.70
C GLU A 72 17.30 1.66 -1.20
N ARG A 73 16.35 2.50 -0.82
CA ARG A 73 15.96 2.64 0.59
C ARG A 73 15.33 1.35 1.12
N GLN A 74 14.38 0.77 0.39
CA GLN A 74 13.71 -0.47 0.76
C GLN A 74 14.67 -1.66 0.76
N SER A 75 15.59 -1.74 -0.21
CA SER A 75 16.63 -2.76 -0.24
C SER A 75 17.52 -2.70 0.99
N ARG A 76 17.93 -1.50 1.42
CA ARG A 76 18.73 -1.31 2.63
C ARG A 76 18.00 -1.78 3.90
N GLU A 77 16.72 -1.49 4.04
CA GLU A 77 15.91 -1.93 5.18
C GLU A 77 15.80 -3.47 5.23
N VAL A 78 15.56 -4.10 4.09
CA VAL A 78 15.55 -5.57 3.95
C VAL A 78 16.93 -6.16 4.24
N ASP A 79 18.01 -5.56 3.77
CA ASP A 79 19.36 -6.04 4.00
C ASP A 79 19.77 -5.93 5.48
N ILE A 80 19.38 -4.85 6.15
CA ILE A 80 19.56 -4.68 7.61
C ILE A 80 18.78 -5.75 8.37
N ALA A 81 17.52 -5.99 8.01
CA ALA A 81 16.71 -7.02 8.65
C ALA A 81 17.30 -8.43 8.46
N LYS A 82 17.79 -8.75 7.25
CA LYS A 82 18.50 -10.01 6.97
C LYS A 82 19.78 -10.16 7.78
N ALA A 83 20.59 -9.09 7.87
CA ALA A 83 21.81 -9.11 8.65
C ALA A 83 21.52 -9.35 10.15
N LYS A 84 20.46 -8.73 10.67
CA LYS A 84 20.00 -8.95 12.06
C LYS A 84 19.57 -10.41 12.28
N LEU A 85 18.77 -10.97 11.37
CA LEU A 85 18.32 -12.35 11.46
C LEU A 85 19.50 -13.32 11.41
N ASN A 86 20.47 -13.11 10.52
CA ASN A 86 21.67 -13.94 10.41
C ASN A 86 22.51 -13.89 11.71
N LEU A 87 22.63 -12.70 12.33
CA LEU A 87 23.32 -12.55 13.60
C LEU A 87 22.63 -13.34 14.72
N LEU A 88 21.32 -13.22 14.88
CA LEU A 88 20.54 -13.93 15.87
C LEU A 88 20.63 -15.44 15.66
N THR A 89 20.53 -15.90 14.41
CA THR A 89 20.66 -17.32 14.06
C THR A 89 22.04 -17.86 14.43
N SER A 90 23.09 -17.09 14.16
CA SER A 90 24.47 -17.48 14.53
C SER A 90 24.64 -17.56 16.07
N GLN A 91 24.09 -16.61 16.82
CA GLN A 91 24.11 -16.63 18.27
C GLN A 91 23.34 -17.84 18.84
N TYR A 92 22.19 -18.14 18.27
CA TYR A 92 21.39 -19.31 18.63
C TYR A 92 22.16 -20.61 18.41
N GLN A 93 22.77 -20.76 17.22
CA GLN A 93 23.59 -21.94 16.91
C GLN A 93 24.77 -22.11 17.91
N GLN A 94 25.41 -21.00 18.25
CA GLN A 94 26.49 -21.05 19.26
C GLN A 94 25.95 -21.47 20.62
N LYS A 95 24.83 -20.91 21.07
CA LYS A 95 24.21 -21.30 22.36
C LYS A 95 23.71 -22.74 22.38
N GLN A 96 23.21 -23.22 21.27
CA GLN A 96 22.84 -24.64 21.11
C GLN A 96 24.06 -25.55 21.28
N LYS A 97 25.21 -25.18 20.71
CA LYS A 97 26.46 -25.90 20.88
C LYS A 97 26.94 -25.87 22.35
N ASP A 98 26.93 -24.68 22.97
CA ASP A 98 27.28 -24.53 24.39
C ASP A 98 26.41 -25.44 25.26
N TYR A 99 25.11 -25.52 24.99
CA TYR A 99 24.17 -26.40 25.69
C TYR A 99 24.51 -27.90 25.51
N GLN A 100 24.91 -28.31 24.31
CA GLN A 100 25.36 -29.73 24.07
C GLN A 100 26.62 -30.03 24.87
N ASP A 101 27.57 -29.10 24.90
CA ASP A 101 28.80 -29.27 25.68
C ASP A 101 28.50 -29.35 27.18
N LEU A 102 27.58 -28.52 27.72
CA LEU A 102 27.11 -28.61 29.09
C LEU A 102 26.41 -29.92 29.42
N ARG A 103 25.61 -30.45 28.52
CA ARG A 103 25.00 -31.79 28.67
C ARG A 103 26.05 -32.89 28.74
N ALA A 104 27.08 -32.84 27.92
CA ALA A 104 28.19 -33.79 27.97
C ALA A 104 28.95 -33.74 29.31
N GLU A 105 29.15 -32.50 29.82
CA GLU A 105 29.80 -32.30 31.13
C GLU A 105 28.91 -32.76 32.27
N THR A 106 27.61 -32.59 32.21
CA THR A 106 26.64 -33.12 33.19
C THR A 106 26.77 -34.63 33.31
N LEU A 107 26.92 -35.34 32.20
CA LEU A 107 27.15 -36.79 32.24
C LEU A 107 28.47 -37.17 32.94
N ARG A 108 29.54 -36.40 32.71
CA ARG A 108 30.85 -36.62 33.39
C ARG A 108 30.77 -36.37 34.92
N VAL A 109 30.00 -35.35 35.35
CA VAL A 109 29.74 -35.12 36.76
C VAL A 109 28.98 -36.28 37.38
N ILE A 110 27.94 -36.80 36.74
CA ILE A 110 27.16 -37.95 37.19
C ILE A 110 28.04 -39.20 37.30
N GLN A 111 28.99 -39.40 36.40
CA GLN A 111 29.94 -40.52 36.37
C GLN A 111 31.08 -40.36 37.38
N GLY A 112 31.15 -39.21 38.09
CA GLY A 112 32.22 -38.93 39.06
C GLY A 112 33.57 -38.61 38.41
N THR A 113 33.62 -38.36 37.10
CA THR A 113 34.85 -38.07 36.33
C THR A 113 35.13 -36.56 36.19
N SER A 114 34.20 -35.70 36.60
CA SER A 114 34.37 -34.24 36.63
C SER A 114 34.44 -33.71 38.07
N ARG A 115 35.18 -32.62 38.23
CA ARG A 115 35.32 -31.89 39.53
C ARG A 115 34.39 -30.67 39.64
N LEU A 116 33.49 -30.44 38.67
CA LEU A 116 32.57 -29.31 38.69
C LEU A 116 31.52 -29.48 39.79
N ASN A 117 31.14 -28.33 40.40
CA ASN A 117 30.04 -28.28 41.37
C ASN A 117 28.71 -28.46 40.63
N VAL A 118 27.86 -29.37 41.10
CA VAL A 118 26.55 -29.69 40.55
C VAL A 118 25.63 -28.46 40.54
N ASP A 119 25.61 -27.67 41.59
CA ASP A 119 24.73 -26.49 41.68
C ASP A 119 25.13 -25.42 40.67
N LEU A 120 26.44 -25.18 40.52
CA LEU A 120 26.95 -24.26 39.50
C LEU A 120 26.59 -24.73 38.08
N LEU A 121 26.74 -26.02 37.81
CA LEU A 121 26.42 -26.59 36.51
C LEU A 121 24.94 -26.46 36.18
N ASN A 122 24.05 -26.73 37.15
CA ASN A 122 22.62 -26.56 37.01
C ASN A 122 22.26 -25.09 36.71
N SER A 123 22.84 -24.14 37.43
CA SER A 123 22.63 -22.71 37.21
C SER A 123 23.01 -22.29 35.76
N ILE A 124 24.17 -22.75 35.26
CA ILE A 124 24.62 -22.45 33.89
C ILE A 124 23.70 -23.09 32.86
N VAL A 125 23.22 -24.30 33.07
CA VAL A 125 22.27 -25.00 32.17
C VAL A 125 20.94 -24.24 32.12
N GLU A 126 20.41 -23.81 33.26
CA GLU A 126 19.15 -23.03 33.32
C GLU A 126 19.30 -21.67 32.60
N GLU A 127 20.41 -20.96 32.87
CA GLU A 127 20.71 -19.71 32.19
C GLU A 127 20.84 -19.88 30.68
N THR A 128 21.59 -20.90 30.21
CA THR A 128 21.77 -21.19 28.81
C THR A 128 20.44 -21.55 28.14
N THR A 129 19.59 -22.33 28.81
CA THR A 129 18.26 -22.69 28.33
C THR A 129 17.35 -21.47 28.19
N THR A 130 17.43 -20.56 29.14
CA THR A 130 16.67 -19.29 29.09
C THR A 130 17.13 -18.43 27.93
N GLN A 131 18.45 -18.28 27.74
CA GLN A 131 19.02 -17.55 26.61
C GLN A 131 18.62 -18.13 25.24
N ILE A 132 18.58 -19.46 25.13
CA ILE A 132 18.11 -20.14 23.91
C ILE A 132 16.66 -19.78 23.60
N LYS A 133 15.76 -19.82 24.59
CA LYS A 133 14.35 -19.46 24.42
C LYS A 133 14.16 -17.98 24.02
N GLU A 134 14.93 -17.09 24.63
CA GLU A 134 14.90 -15.67 24.28
C GLU A 134 15.37 -15.43 22.83
N LEU A 135 16.41 -16.13 22.39
CA LEU A 135 16.89 -16.08 21.01
C LEU A 135 15.88 -16.65 20.02
N GLU A 136 15.18 -17.74 20.37
CA GLU A 136 14.09 -18.28 19.54
C GLU A 136 12.98 -17.26 19.31
N GLN A 137 12.53 -16.57 20.36
CA GLN A 137 11.51 -15.51 20.24
C GLN A 137 11.99 -14.31 19.43
N GLN A 138 13.27 -13.94 19.59
CA GLN A 138 13.86 -12.85 18.80
C GLN A 138 13.98 -13.21 17.31
N ILE A 139 14.32 -14.45 16.99
CA ILE A 139 14.38 -14.96 15.62
C ILE A 139 12.99 -14.95 15.00
N GLU A 140 11.98 -15.49 15.68
CA GLU A 140 10.59 -15.48 15.21
C GLU A 140 10.10 -14.04 14.89
N THR A 141 10.38 -13.11 15.80
CA THR A 141 10.04 -11.69 15.61
C THR A 141 10.79 -11.07 14.41
N ALA A 142 12.07 -11.41 14.25
CA ALA A 142 12.89 -10.90 13.16
C ALA A 142 12.47 -11.49 11.80
N GLU A 143 12.07 -12.76 11.75
CA GLU A 143 11.52 -13.42 10.57
C GLU A 143 10.19 -12.79 10.13
N ALA A 144 9.27 -12.57 11.08
CA ALA A 144 8.00 -11.91 10.81
C ALA A 144 8.20 -10.49 10.24
N ASN A 145 9.10 -9.71 10.84
CA ASN A 145 9.44 -8.36 10.36
C ASN A 145 10.05 -8.40 8.95
N LEU A 146 10.98 -9.32 8.69
CA LEU A 146 11.57 -9.47 7.36
C LEU A 146 10.52 -9.83 6.32
N GLN A 147 9.59 -10.73 6.65
CA GLN A 147 8.51 -11.12 5.75
C GLN A 147 7.57 -9.95 5.43
N GLU A 148 7.24 -9.13 6.43
CA GLU A 148 6.44 -7.92 6.26
C GLU A 148 7.13 -6.91 5.34
N LEU A 149 8.42 -6.62 5.57
CA LEU A 149 9.23 -5.72 4.74
C LEU A 149 9.31 -6.21 3.28
N VAL A 150 9.55 -7.49 3.06
CA VAL A 150 9.63 -8.06 1.71
C VAL A 150 8.29 -8.00 0.99
N SER A 151 7.19 -8.38 1.65
CA SER A 151 5.86 -8.35 1.06
C SER A 151 5.39 -6.93 0.77
N GLY A 152 5.65 -5.98 1.67
CA GLY A 152 5.35 -4.57 1.48
C GLY A 152 6.12 -3.97 0.30
N THR A 153 7.40 -4.30 0.17
CA THR A 153 8.25 -3.85 -0.95
C THR A 153 7.75 -4.36 -2.29
N GLU A 154 7.36 -5.63 -2.36
CA GLU A 154 6.86 -6.22 -3.60
C GLU A 154 5.51 -5.60 -4.01
N LYS A 155 4.62 -5.37 -3.05
CA LYS A 155 3.33 -4.70 -3.29
C LYS A 155 3.54 -3.29 -3.83
N VAL A 156 4.37 -2.47 -3.18
CA VAL A 156 4.68 -1.10 -3.65
C VAL A 156 5.26 -1.12 -5.06
N ARG A 157 6.11 -2.10 -5.38
CA ARG A 157 6.69 -2.25 -6.72
C ARG A 157 5.62 -2.56 -7.77
N GLN A 158 4.67 -3.45 -7.45
CA GLN A 158 3.57 -3.82 -8.34
C GLN A 158 2.63 -2.64 -8.56
N ASP A 159 2.20 -1.96 -7.50
CA ASP A 159 1.33 -0.78 -7.54
C ASP A 159 1.96 0.34 -8.39
N TYR A 160 3.26 0.59 -8.21
CA TYR A 160 3.96 1.60 -9.00
C TYR A 160 4.09 1.20 -10.48
N ALA A 161 4.37 -0.07 -10.78
CA ALA A 161 4.46 -0.54 -12.17
C ALA A 161 3.10 -0.42 -12.88
N GLU A 162 2.01 -0.70 -12.18
CA GLU A 162 0.65 -0.55 -12.69
C GLU A 162 0.30 0.92 -12.96
N LEU A 163 0.61 1.82 -12.01
CA LEU A 163 0.44 3.25 -12.16
C LEU A 163 1.21 3.82 -13.35
N MET A 164 2.47 3.42 -13.51
CA MET A 164 3.29 3.84 -14.65
C MET A 164 2.75 3.33 -15.99
N ASN A 165 2.16 2.13 -16.01
CA ASN A 165 1.50 1.60 -17.18
C ASN A 165 0.25 2.42 -17.52
N TRP A 166 -0.63 2.70 -16.56
CA TRP A 166 -1.79 3.56 -16.76
C TRP A 166 -1.39 4.96 -17.22
N ALA A 167 -0.38 5.56 -16.62
CA ALA A 167 0.11 6.88 -17.00
C ALA A 167 0.62 6.95 -18.45
N LYS A 168 1.23 5.87 -18.96
CA LYS A 168 1.68 5.78 -20.36
C LYS A 168 0.52 5.56 -21.34
N LEU A 169 -0.49 4.78 -20.94
CA LEU A 169 -1.60 4.41 -21.80
C LEU A 169 -2.69 5.49 -21.87
N PHE A 170 -2.87 6.27 -20.81
CA PHE A 170 -4.00 7.16 -20.59
C PHE A 170 -4.25 8.13 -21.76
N ASP A 171 -3.20 8.76 -22.28
CA ASP A 171 -3.33 9.72 -23.37
C ASP A 171 -3.71 9.08 -24.72
N ASN A 172 -3.33 7.81 -24.92
CA ASN A 172 -3.54 7.06 -26.15
C ASN A 172 -4.79 6.16 -26.12
N CYS A 173 -5.48 6.07 -24.97
CA CYS A 173 -6.67 5.25 -24.82
C CYS A 173 -7.92 5.92 -25.40
N ASN A 174 -8.89 5.09 -25.80
CA ASN A 174 -10.23 5.55 -26.09
C ASN A 174 -10.99 5.93 -24.81
N PHE A 175 -12.13 6.57 -24.96
CA PHE A 175 -12.94 7.10 -23.84
C PHE A 175 -13.34 6.03 -22.81
N GLU A 176 -13.70 4.83 -23.25
CA GLU A 176 -14.12 3.74 -22.35
C GLU A 176 -12.93 3.21 -21.53
N ALA A 177 -11.76 3.06 -22.15
CA ALA A 177 -10.55 2.67 -21.44
C ALA A 177 -10.11 3.74 -20.43
N LYS A 178 -10.21 5.04 -20.77
CA LYS A 178 -9.98 6.13 -19.81
C LYS A 178 -10.90 6.04 -18.60
N LYS A 179 -12.18 5.77 -18.80
CA LYS A 179 -13.13 5.57 -17.70
C LYS A 179 -12.73 4.41 -16.77
N MET A 180 -12.28 3.29 -17.37
CA MET A 180 -11.82 2.14 -16.57
C MET A 180 -10.60 2.51 -15.73
N ILE A 181 -9.62 3.20 -16.30
CA ILE A 181 -8.44 3.67 -15.57
C ILE A 181 -8.85 4.63 -14.45
N ILE A 182 -9.70 5.61 -14.73
CA ILE A 182 -10.19 6.57 -13.73
C ILE A 182 -10.93 5.84 -12.60
N ALA A 183 -11.78 4.86 -12.92
CA ALA A 183 -12.53 4.09 -11.93
C ALA A 183 -11.63 3.25 -10.99
N GLN A 184 -10.46 2.84 -11.46
CA GLN A 184 -9.48 2.12 -10.63
C GLN A 184 -8.58 3.09 -9.84
N PHE A 185 -8.20 4.20 -10.45
CA PHE A 185 -7.26 5.17 -9.88
C PHE A 185 -7.92 6.14 -8.90
N VAL A 186 -9.17 6.53 -9.13
CA VAL A 186 -9.93 7.51 -8.33
C VAL A 186 -10.90 6.80 -7.40
N LYS A 187 -10.74 7.01 -6.11
CA LYS A 187 -11.63 6.47 -5.07
C LYS A 187 -12.92 7.28 -4.95
N ALA A 188 -12.81 8.60 -4.92
CA ALA A 188 -13.96 9.49 -4.78
C ALA A 188 -13.69 10.86 -5.42
N VAL A 189 -14.75 11.46 -5.94
CA VAL A 189 -14.76 12.85 -6.42
C VAL A 189 -15.83 13.60 -5.67
N ARG A 190 -15.43 14.67 -4.97
CA ARG A 190 -16.34 15.58 -4.28
C ARG A 190 -16.35 16.91 -5.02
N VAL A 191 -17.53 17.34 -5.42
CA VAL A 191 -17.70 18.60 -6.18
C VAL A 191 -18.52 19.56 -5.34
N LYS A 192 -17.89 20.66 -4.95
CA LYS A 192 -18.51 21.78 -4.23
C LYS A 192 -18.99 22.87 -5.21
N ARG A 193 -19.56 23.94 -4.69
CA ARG A 193 -19.98 25.10 -5.52
C ARG A 193 -18.80 25.64 -6.34
N ASN A 194 -19.10 26.29 -7.46
CA ASN A 194 -18.13 26.93 -8.37
C ASN A 194 -17.08 25.97 -8.97
N TYR A 195 -17.41 24.67 -9.08
CA TYR A 195 -16.47 23.65 -9.57
C TYR A 195 -15.21 23.48 -8.70
N GLU A 196 -15.30 23.73 -7.41
CA GLU A 196 -14.27 23.28 -6.50
C GLU A 196 -14.33 21.75 -6.41
N ILE A 197 -13.26 21.09 -6.85
CA ILE A 197 -13.22 19.65 -7.00
C ILE A 197 -12.13 19.08 -6.08
N GLU A 198 -12.54 18.18 -5.21
CA GLU A 198 -11.64 17.34 -4.41
C GLU A 198 -11.63 15.93 -5.01
N VAL A 199 -10.46 15.42 -5.33
CA VAL A 199 -10.28 14.05 -5.85
C VAL A 199 -9.48 13.24 -4.82
N GLU A 200 -10.04 12.13 -4.38
CA GLU A 200 -9.39 11.15 -3.52
C GLU A 200 -8.94 9.98 -4.40
N PHE A 201 -7.65 9.68 -4.39
CA PHE A 201 -7.08 8.61 -5.19
C PHE A 201 -6.97 7.29 -4.39
N ASN A 202 -7.01 6.16 -5.09
CA ASN A 202 -6.86 4.82 -4.50
C ASN A 202 -5.41 4.48 -4.10
N VAL A 203 -4.48 5.35 -4.43
CA VAL A 203 -3.04 5.14 -4.18
C VAL A 203 -2.69 5.84 -2.88
N ALA A 204 -2.27 5.09 -1.89
CA ALA A 204 -1.75 5.59 -0.63
C ALA A 204 -0.24 5.88 -0.76
#